data_aea5f5ac51bd38ad7bb695d6294e8261
#
_entry.id   aea5f5ac51bd38ad7bb695d6294e8261
#
_cell.length_a   1.000
_cell.length_b   1.000
_cell.length_c   1.000
_cell.angle_alpha   90.00
_cell.angle_beta   90.00
_cell.angle_gamma   90.00
#
_symmetry.space_group_name_H-M   'P 1'
#
loop_
_entity.id
_entity.type
_entity.pdbx_description
1 polymer ?
#
loop_
_entity_poly.entity_id
_entity_poly.type
_entity_poly.pdbx_seq_one_letter_code
_entity_poly.pdbx_strand_id
1 'polypeptide(L)'
;MKLTKTLTAASLAVLMLISCTMKENPLLQTSRHPYQAPAFDKIKIEHYKPAFIAAIEEAKAEIQLIADTTEEPTFANTIEPLNTSGRTLNTVAGIFFNLNQACTNAEMQQIAEEVAPMMTEYSMSIILNPVLFQKVKAVYEMKDSLELNQEQAKLLEESYKSFTRNGANLKDDQKEEYARLQEKLSVTTLTFGRNVLNATNAYTLHITDEADLAGLPDYVREMAAADAQAKGKEGWVFTLDQPSYSPFLKYSTRRELREQLWKAYNSKCIGGEFDNTANIR
;
A
#
# COMPACT_ATOMS: atom_id res chain seq x y z
N MET A 1 47.76 -9.52 -7.08
CA MET A 1 47.05 -10.76 -6.82
C MET A 1 46.47 -10.93 -5.41
N LYS A 2 46.76 -10.05 -4.41
CA LYS A 2 46.14 -10.08 -3.05
C LYS A 2 44.89 -9.22 -2.91
N LEU A 3 44.69 -8.19 -3.73
CA LEU A 3 43.53 -7.27 -3.65
C LEU A 3 42.24 -7.88 -4.20
N THR A 4 42.31 -8.74 -5.20
CA THR A 4 41.13 -9.39 -5.81
C THR A 4 40.51 -10.48 -4.92
N LYS A 5 41.31 -11.14 -4.06
CA LYS A 5 40.82 -12.16 -3.13
C LYS A 5 40.08 -11.57 -1.91
N THR A 6 40.42 -10.34 -1.50
CA THR A 6 39.74 -9.65 -0.39
C THR A 6 38.39 -9.07 -0.80
N LEU A 7 38.22 -8.60 -2.06
CA LEU A 7 36.92 -8.13 -2.56
C LEU A 7 35.90 -9.26 -2.72
N THR A 8 36.34 -10.44 -3.21
CA THR A 8 35.46 -11.60 -3.36
C THR A 8 35.01 -12.17 -2.01
N ALA A 9 35.89 -12.18 -1.00
CA ALA A 9 35.53 -12.64 0.34
C ALA A 9 34.55 -11.70 1.06
N ALA A 10 34.72 -10.39 0.88
CA ALA A 10 33.78 -9.39 1.44
C ALA A 10 32.40 -9.45 0.78
N SER A 11 32.32 -9.63 -0.54
CA SER A 11 31.06 -9.80 -1.26
C SER A 11 30.34 -11.10 -0.86
N LEU A 12 31.08 -12.20 -0.65
CA LEU A 12 30.50 -13.47 -0.20
C LEU A 12 30.00 -13.38 1.25
N ALA A 13 30.71 -12.68 2.13
CA ALA A 13 30.30 -12.47 3.52
C ALA A 13 29.05 -11.60 3.64
N VAL A 14 28.91 -10.56 2.80
CA VAL A 14 27.71 -9.72 2.74
C VAL A 14 26.50 -10.53 2.21
N LEU A 15 26.68 -11.37 1.19
CA LEU A 15 25.65 -12.26 0.69
C LEU A 15 25.22 -13.32 1.72
N MET A 16 26.15 -13.85 2.52
CA MET A 16 25.81 -14.80 3.60
C MET A 16 25.10 -14.13 4.78
N LEU A 17 25.43 -12.90 5.12
CA LEU A 17 24.75 -12.14 6.17
C LEU A 17 23.31 -11.78 5.75
N ILE A 18 23.10 -11.38 4.49
CA ILE A 18 21.77 -11.11 3.94
C ILE A 18 20.94 -12.41 3.92
N SER A 19 21.52 -13.54 3.54
CA SER A 19 20.83 -14.84 3.52
C SER A 19 20.45 -15.34 4.92
N CYS A 20 21.23 -15.04 5.98
CA CYS A 20 20.91 -15.41 7.35
C CYS A 20 19.76 -14.54 7.91
N THR A 21 19.78 -13.25 7.68
CA THR A 21 18.71 -12.34 8.15
C THR A 21 17.38 -12.59 7.44
N MET A 22 17.40 -13.00 6.18
CA MET A 22 16.20 -13.36 5.43
C MET A 22 15.52 -14.62 5.96
N LYS A 23 16.28 -15.62 6.44
CA LYS A 23 15.72 -16.85 7.05
C LYS A 23 15.02 -16.60 8.39
N GLU A 24 15.32 -15.50 9.07
CA GLU A 24 14.74 -15.16 10.36
C GLU A 24 13.58 -14.14 10.25
N ASN A 25 13.34 -13.56 9.06
CA ASN A 25 12.29 -12.57 8.88
C ASN A 25 10.90 -13.22 9.00
N PRO A 26 10.09 -12.86 10.02
CA PRO A 26 8.79 -13.48 10.26
C PRO A 26 7.77 -13.24 9.14
N LEU A 27 7.95 -12.21 8.33
CA LEU A 27 7.09 -11.90 7.16
C LEU A 27 7.30 -12.86 5.98
N LEU A 28 8.44 -13.54 5.92
CA LEU A 28 8.79 -14.50 4.86
C LEU A 28 8.57 -15.96 5.29
N GLN A 29 8.02 -16.18 6.48
CA GLN A 29 7.76 -17.52 7.02
C GLN A 29 6.27 -17.77 7.09
N THR A 30 5.88 -19.01 6.76
CA THR A 30 4.50 -19.45 6.99
C THR A 30 4.20 -19.40 8.49
N SER A 31 3.22 -18.63 8.89
CA SER A 31 2.81 -18.54 10.28
C SER A 31 2.29 -19.89 10.80
N ARG A 32 2.66 -20.24 12.05
CA ARG A 32 2.15 -21.41 12.75
C ARG A 32 0.94 -21.11 13.65
N HIS A 33 0.48 -19.86 13.67
CA HIS A 33 -0.73 -19.49 14.39
C HIS A 33 -1.98 -20.08 13.73
N PRO A 34 -3.08 -20.26 14.50
CA PRO A 34 -4.37 -20.64 13.91
C PRO A 34 -4.74 -19.76 12.74
N TYR A 35 -5.29 -20.36 11.69
CA TYR A 35 -5.66 -19.68 10.44
C TYR A 35 -4.49 -19.00 9.72
N GLN A 36 -3.25 -19.36 10.04
CA GLN A 36 -2.04 -18.72 9.51
C GLN A 36 -1.97 -17.22 9.81
N ALA A 37 -2.60 -16.76 10.90
CA ALA A 37 -2.57 -15.37 11.31
C ALA A 37 -1.10 -14.88 11.45
N PRO A 38 -0.76 -13.68 10.98
CA PRO A 38 0.59 -13.15 11.07
C PRO A 38 1.08 -13.09 12.53
N ALA A 39 2.35 -13.38 12.76
CA ALA A 39 2.98 -13.33 14.07
C ALA A 39 3.31 -11.86 14.44
N PHE A 40 2.29 -11.02 14.67
CA PHE A 40 2.42 -9.60 14.91
C PHE A 40 3.34 -9.27 16.09
N ASP A 41 3.42 -10.13 17.09
CA ASP A 41 4.32 -10.03 18.24
C ASP A 41 5.82 -10.12 17.87
N LYS A 42 6.13 -10.68 16.71
CA LYS A 42 7.50 -10.86 16.19
C LYS A 42 7.84 -9.92 15.05
N ILE A 43 6.85 -9.32 14.41
CA ILE A 43 7.05 -8.39 13.30
C ILE A 43 7.53 -7.05 13.85
N LYS A 44 8.65 -6.55 13.31
CA LYS A 44 9.20 -5.23 13.60
C LYS A 44 9.28 -4.41 12.35
N ILE A 45 9.40 -3.09 12.48
CA ILE A 45 9.46 -2.17 11.33
C ILE A 45 10.65 -2.51 10.41
N GLU A 46 11.80 -2.85 10.99
CA GLU A 46 13.02 -3.26 10.27
C GLU A 46 12.84 -4.49 9.36
N HIS A 47 11.80 -5.31 9.57
CA HIS A 47 11.51 -6.49 8.77
C HIS A 47 10.85 -6.18 7.43
N TYR A 48 10.12 -5.06 7.31
CA TYR A 48 9.27 -4.80 6.13
C TYR A 48 10.06 -4.62 4.84
N LYS A 49 10.98 -3.67 4.77
CA LYS A 49 11.73 -3.40 3.54
C LYS A 49 12.50 -4.62 3.01
N PRO A 50 13.26 -5.35 3.84
CA PRO A 50 13.90 -6.60 3.40
C PRO A 50 12.90 -7.66 2.92
N ALA A 51 11.73 -7.77 3.56
CA ALA A 51 10.69 -8.70 3.15
C ALA A 51 10.10 -8.32 1.78
N PHE A 52 9.84 -7.04 1.52
CA PHE A 52 9.39 -6.57 0.19
C PHE A 52 10.41 -6.91 -0.90
N ILE A 53 11.69 -6.62 -0.67
CA ILE A 53 12.74 -6.91 -1.65
C ILE A 53 12.79 -8.40 -1.97
N ALA A 54 12.81 -9.25 -0.95
CA ALA A 54 12.86 -10.70 -1.14
C ALA A 54 11.60 -11.25 -1.83
N ALA A 55 10.42 -10.79 -1.42
CA ALA A 55 9.16 -11.23 -1.98
C ALA A 55 8.94 -10.76 -3.43
N ILE A 56 9.46 -9.57 -3.81
CA ILE A 56 9.45 -9.10 -5.20
C ILE A 56 10.36 -9.97 -6.06
N GLU A 57 11.56 -10.33 -5.60
CA GLU A 57 12.47 -11.20 -6.35
C GLU A 57 11.91 -12.63 -6.50
N GLU A 58 11.28 -13.17 -5.47
CA GLU A 58 10.56 -14.45 -5.55
C GLU A 58 9.44 -14.37 -6.59
N ALA A 59 8.61 -13.35 -6.53
CA ALA A 59 7.51 -13.14 -7.44
C ALA A 59 7.96 -12.93 -8.90
N LYS A 60 9.07 -12.20 -9.13
CA LYS A 60 9.68 -12.05 -10.46
C LYS A 60 10.15 -13.42 -11.02
N ALA A 61 10.73 -14.26 -10.18
CA ALA A 61 11.17 -15.61 -10.60
C ALA A 61 9.97 -16.48 -10.97
N GLU A 62 8.86 -16.44 -10.21
CA GLU A 62 7.62 -17.16 -10.56
C GLU A 62 7.06 -16.72 -11.92
N ILE A 63 7.00 -15.41 -12.16
CA ILE A 63 6.55 -14.84 -13.43
C ILE A 63 7.46 -15.25 -14.59
N GLN A 64 8.79 -15.26 -14.38
CA GLN A 64 9.73 -15.67 -15.39
C GLN A 64 9.55 -17.13 -15.80
N LEU A 65 9.24 -18.04 -14.85
CA LEU A 65 8.94 -19.43 -15.16
C LEU A 65 7.71 -19.57 -16.09
N ILE A 66 6.68 -18.74 -15.89
CA ILE A 66 5.50 -18.73 -16.77
C ILE A 66 5.89 -18.22 -18.17
N ALA A 67 6.70 -17.15 -18.24
CA ALA A 67 7.13 -16.56 -19.49
C ALA A 67 8.01 -17.51 -20.30
N ASP A 68 8.91 -18.25 -19.63
CA ASP A 68 9.89 -19.16 -20.28
C ASP A 68 9.31 -20.52 -20.68
N THR A 69 8.10 -20.85 -20.23
CA THR A 69 7.42 -22.10 -20.63
C THR A 69 7.27 -22.15 -22.16
N THR A 70 7.82 -23.21 -22.77
CA THR A 70 7.78 -23.42 -24.24
C THR A 70 6.56 -24.21 -24.71
N GLU A 71 5.79 -24.77 -23.77
CA GLU A 71 4.54 -25.46 -24.06
C GLU A 71 3.46 -24.50 -24.56
N GLU A 72 2.50 -25.01 -25.33
CA GLU A 72 1.33 -24.25 -25.74
C GLU A 72 0.60 -23.68 -24.53
N PRO A 73 0.21 -22.40 -24.55
CA PRO A 73 -0.49 -21.76 -23.44
C PRO A 73 -1.83 -22.42 -23.16
N THR A 74 -2.04 -22.80 -21.91
CA THR A 74 -3.28 -23.36 -21.38
C THR A 74 -3.75 -22.59 -20.15
N PHE A 75 -4.99 -22.82 -19.73
CA PHE A 75 -5.47 -22.28 -18.46
C PHE A 75 -4.57 -22.72 -17.29
N ALA A 76 -4.20 -23.99 -17.23
CA ALA A 76 -3.42 -24.60 -16.15
C ALA A 76 -1.95 -24.15 -16.10
N ASN A 77 -1.29 -23.92 -17.26
CA ASN A 77 0.13 -23.52 -17.28
C ASN A 77 0.34 -22.01 -17.42
N THR A 78 -0.71 -21.22 -17.62
CA THR A 78 -0.61 -19.77 -17.82
C THR A 78 -1.47 -18.99 -16.82
N ILE A 79 -2.79 -19.21 -16.79
CA ILE A 79 -3.73 -18.39 -16.00
C ILE A 79 -3.65 -18.73 -14.51
N GLU A 80 -3.69 -20.00 -14.14
CA GLU A 80 -3.60 -20.45 -12.75
C GLU A 80 -2.25 -20.05 -12.10
N PRO A 81 -1.08 -20.30 -12.71
CA PRO A 81 0.18 -19.87 -12.14
C PRO A 81 0.28 -18.34 -12.04
N LEU A 82 -0.21 -17.59 -13.05
CA LEU A 82 -0.22 -16.12 -13.01
C LEU A 82 -1.08 -15.59 -11.85
N ASN A 83 -2.26 -16.20 -11.60
CA ASN A 83 -3.13 -15.82 -10.50
C ASN A 83 -2.55 -16.16 -9.12
N THR A 84 -1.73 -17.21 -9.03
CA THR A 84 -1.13 -17.66 -7.76
C THR A 84 0.25 -17.11 -7.50
N SER A 85 0.88 -16.46 -8.49
CA SER A 85 2.19 -15.83 -8.34
C SER A 85 2.17 -14.64 -7.36
N GLY A 86 3.31 -14.36 -6.76
CA GLY A 86 3.47 -13.25 -5.83
C GLY A 86 2.71 -13.39 -4.52
N ARG A 87 2.38 -14.59 -4.08
CA ARG A 87 1.63 -14.82 -2.82
C ARG A 87 2.37 -14.27 -1.60
N THR A 88 3.67 -14.47 -1.51
CA THR A 88 4.51 -13.92 -0.44
C THR A 88 4.45 -12.39 -0.46
N LEU A 89 4.61 -11.78 -1.64
CA LEU A 89 4.52 -10.32 -1.81
C LEU A 89 3.16 -9.77 -1.40
N ASN A 90 2.08 -10.41 -1.83
CA ASN A 90 0.71 -10.02 -1.45
C ASN A 90 0.50 -10.10 0.06
N THR A 91 1.05 -11.11 0.73
CA THR A 91 0.97 -11.25 2.19
C THR A 91 1.75 -10.13 2.89
N VAL A 92 2.99 -9.89 2.49
CA VAL A 92 3.82 -8.80 3.05
C VAL A 92 3.15 -7.43 2.85
N ALA A 93 2.69 -7.16 1.64
CA ALA A 93 2.00 -5.92 1.30
C ALA A 93 0.70 -5.75 2.09
N GLY A 94 -0.12 -6.81 2.18
CA GLY A 94 -1.35 -6.81 2.95
C GLY A 94 -1.13 -6.47 4.42
N ILE A 95 -0.14 -7.09 5.08
CA ILE A 95 0.22 -6.80 6.47
C ILE A 95 0.72 -5.35 6.60
N PHE A 96 1.68 -4.96 5.78
CA PHE A 96 2.31 -3.65 5.87
C PHE A 96 1.33 -2.51 5.63
N PHE A 97 0.61 -2.51 4.51
CA PHE A 97 -0.25 -1.38 4.16
C PHE A 97 -1.49 -1.27 5.06
N ASN A 98 -2.03 -2.39 5.58
CA ASN A 98 -3.07 -2.31 6.60
C ASN A 98 -2.58 -1.64 7.88
N LEU A 99 -1.39 -2.03 8.38
CA LEU A 99 -0.81 -1.40 9.57
C LEU A 99 -0.39 0.05 9.32
N ASN A 100 0.18 0.34 8.14
CA ASN A 100 0.52 1.71 7.76
C ASN A 100 -0.71 2.61 7.65
N GLN A 101 -1.87 2.08 7.28
CA GLN A 101 -3.11 2.84 7.25
C GLN A 101 -3.71 3.08 8.65
N ALA A 102 -3.60 2.08 9.55
CA ALA A 102 -4.26 2.10 10.85
C ALA A 102 -3.37 2.65 11.99
N CYS A 103 -2.07 2.38 11.97
CA CYS A 103 -1.13 2.64 13.05
C CYS A 103 0.23 3.13 12.52
N THR A 104 0.23 4.09 11.60
CA THR A 104 1.45 4.58 10.94
C THR A 104 2.33 5.41 11.88
N ASN A 105 3.62 5.49 11.50
CA ASN A 105 4.59 6.42 12.04
C ASN A 105 5.54 6.89 10.92
N ALA A 106 6.45 7.81 11.22
CA ALA A 106 7.37 8.38 10.22
C ALA A 106 8.22 7.32 9.49
N GLU A 107 8.69 6.30 10.21
CA GLU A 107 9.51 5.22 9.64
C GLU A 107 8.69 4.33 8.68
N MET A 108 7.46 3.98 9.05
CA MET A 108 6.56 3.24 8.16
C MET A 108 6.19 4.05 6.91
N GLN A 109 5.95 5.36 7.04
CA GLN A 109 5.69 6.24 5.90
C GLN A 109 6.89 6.29 4.95
N GLN A 110 8.11 6.36 5.48
CA GLN A 110 9.33 6.30 4.68
C GLN A 110 9.45 4.96 3.93
N ILE A 111 9.21 3.83 4.61
CA ILE A 111 9.23 2.52 3.96
C ILE A 111 8.17 2.46 2.85
N ALA A 112 6.97 2.99 3.07
CA ALA A 112 5.92 3.02 2.05
C ALA A 112 6.38 3.79 0.80
N GLU A 113 7.06 4.94 0.95
CA GLU A 113 7.63 5.71 -0.15
C GLU A 113 8.71 4.95 -0.92
N GLU A 114 9.51 4.16 -0.22
CA GLU A 114 10.59 3.37 -0.83
C GLU A 114 10.07 2.12 -1.57
N VAL A 115 9.05 1.44 -1.05
CA VAL A 115 8.57 0.18 -1.63
C VAL A 115 7.51 0.38 -2.72
N ALA A 116 6.77 1.49 -2.72
CA ALA A 116 5.72 1.72 -3.71
C ALA A 116 6.23 1.79 -5.15
N PRO A 117 7.35 2.48 -5.47
CA PRO A 117 7.94 2.42 -6.81
C PRO A 117 8.36 1.01 -7.21
N MET A 118 8.93 0.23 -6.28
CA MET A 118 9.36 -1.16 -6.53
C MET A 118 8.18 -2.07 -6.88
N MET A 119 7.06 -1.92 -6.16
CA MET A 119 5.83 -2.66 -6.46
C MET A 119 5.21 -2.24 -7.79
N THR A 120 5.26 -0.95 -8.11
CA THR A 120 4.78 -0.43 -9.40
C THR A 120 5.63 -0.97 -10.55
N GLU A 121 6.96 -0.95 -10.42
CA GLU A 121 7.89 -1.53 -11.40
C GLU A 121 7.59 -3.03 -11.61
N TYR A 122 7.44 -3.79 -10.53
CA TYR A 122 7.08 -5.20 -10.60
C TYR A 122 5.74 -5.40 -11.33
N SER A 123 4.71 -4.65 -10.99
CA SER A 123 3.40 -4.73 -11.66
C SER A 123 3.49 -4.41 -13.15
N MET A 124 4.24 -3.36 -13.52
CA MET A 124 4.44 -2.99 -14.93
C MET A 124 5.26 -4.03 -15.68
N SER A 125 6.24 -4.68 -15.04
CA SER A 125 7.02 -5.76 -15.66
C SER A 125 6.17 -6.97 -16.05
N ILE A 126 5.03 -7.19 -15.40
CA ILE A 126 4.05 -8.23 -15.77
C ILE A 126 3.13 -7.72 -16.88
N ILE A 127 2.45 -6.61 -16.61
CA ILE A 127 1.38 -6.09 -17.50
C ILE A 127 1.90 -5.70 -18.88
N LEU A 128 3.10 -5.13 -18.95
CA LEU A 128 3.71 -4.70 -20.20
C LEU A 128 4.56 -5.78 -20.87
N ASN A 129 4.66 -6.97 -20.28
CA ASN A 129 5.42 -8.09 -20.83
C ASN A 129 4.71 -8.68 -22.06
N PRO A 130 5.31 -8.56 -23.27
CA PRO A 130 4.65 -9.02 -24.48
C PRO A 130 4.49 -10.54 -24.54
N VAL A 131 5.41 -11.32 -23.94
CA VAL A 131 5.34 -12.78 -23.93
C VAL A 131 4.17 -13.24 -23.06
N LEU A 132 4.05 -12.71 -21.85
CA LEU A 132 2.93 -13.03 -20.96
C LEU A 132 1.59 -12.62 -21.57
N PHE A 133 1.54 -11.43 -22.16
CA PHE A 133 0.31 -10.98 -22.82
C PHE A 133 -0.11 -11.90 -23.97
N GLN A 134 0.82 -12.35 -24.83
CA GLN A 134 0.51 -13.27 -25.91
C GLN A 134 0.00 -14.62 -25.38
N LYS A 135 0.58 -15.14 -24.29
CA LYS A 135 0.11 -16.38 -23.65
C LYS A 135 -1.31 -16.22 -23.10
N VAL A 136 -1.57 -15.17 -22.33
CA VAL A 136 -2.91 -14.88 -21.80
C VAL A 136 -3.94 -14.70 -22.91
N LYS A 137 -3.57 -13.99 -23.98
CA LYS A 137 -4.42 -13.78 -25.15
C LYS A 137 -4.74 -15.08 -25.86
N ALA A 138 -3.75 -15.94 -26.10
CA ALA A 138 -3.96 -17.24 -26.73
C ALA A 138 -4.97 -18.11 -25.96
N VAL A 139 -4.85 -18.18 -24.61
CA VAL A 139 -5.82 -18.90 -23.78
C VAL A 139 -7.20 -18.24 -23.87
N TYR A 140 -7.28 -16.92 -23.85
CA TYR A 140 -8.54 -16.19 -23.92
C TYR A 140 -9.28 -16.40 -25.25
N GLU A 141 -8.56 -16.44 -26.37
CA GLU A 141 -9.12 -16.68 -27.68
C GLU A 141 -9.72 -18.09 -27.84
N MET A 142 -9.26 -19.04 -27.03
CA MET A 142 -9.81 -20.42 -27.00
C MET A 142 -10.95 -20.59 -25.96
N LYS A 143 -11.37 -19.56 -25.24
CA LYS A 143 -12.30 -19.63 -24.07
C LYS A 143 -13.58 -20.43 -24.32
N ASP A 144 -14.16 -20.31 -25.54
CA ASP A 144 -15.42 -20.97 -25.88
C ASP A 144 -15.25 -22.49 -26.15
N SER A 145 -14.00 -22.97 -26.32
CA SER A 145 -13.65 -24.38 -26.49
C SER A 145 -13.11 -25.05 -25.23
N LEU A 146 -12.89 -24.26 -24.15
CA LEU A 146 -12.36 -24.77 -22.90
C LEU A 146 -13.50 -25.20 -21.96
N GLU A 147 -13.34 -26.33 -21.31
CA GLU A 147 -14.28 -26.81 -20.27
C GLU A 147 -13.96 -26.12 -18.91
N LEU A 148 -14.20 -24.80 -18.84
CA LEU A 148 -13.99 -24.00 -17.65
C LEU A 148 -15.26 -23.92 -16.79
N ASN A 149 -15.13 -24.03 -15.49
CA ASN A 149 -16.20 -23.66 -14.58
C ASN A 149 -16.40 -22.14 -14.55
N GLN A 150 -17.46 -21.68 -13.90
CA GLN A 150 -17.82 -20.25 -13.87
C GLN A 150 -16.70 -19.35 -13.28
N GLU A 151 -16.01 -19.81 -12.23
CA GLU A 151 -14.92 -19.05 -11.59
C GLU A 151 -13.69 -19.00 -12.49
N GLN A 152 -13.33 -20.10 -13.12
CA GLN A 152 -12.22 -20.17 -14.07
C GLN A 152 -12.47 -19.30 -15.32
N ALA A 153 -13.67 -19.35 -15.86
CA ALA A 153 -14.05 -18.50 -16.99
C ALA A 153 -13.96 -17.01 -16.61
N LYS A 154 -14.40 -16.64 -15.41
CA LYS A 154 -14.30 -15.28 -14.90
C LYS A 154 -12.84 -14.86 -14.67
N LEU A 155 -12.02 -15.71 -14.08
CA LEU A 155 -10.60 -15.46 -13.89
C LEU A 155 -9.88 -15.20 -15.23
N LEU A 156 -10.15 -16.02 -16.25
CA LEU A 156 -9.58 -15.85 -17.59
C LEU A 156 -10.01 -14.49 -18.21
N GLU A 157 -11.29 -14.17 -18.12
CA GLU A 157 -11.82 -12.89 -18.60
C GLU A 157 -11.14 -11.68 -17.92
N GLU A 158 -11.08 -11.70 -16.59
CA GLU A 158 -10.48 -10.61 -15.83
C GLU A 158 -8.96 -10.53 -16.03
N SER A 159 -8.26 -11.66 -16.17
CA SER A 159 -6.84 -11.68 -16.53
C SER A 159 -6.59 -10.99 -17.87
N TYR A 160 -7.32 -11.35 -18.92
CA TYR A 160 -7.20 -10.71 -20.23
C TYR A 160 -7.54 -9.21 -20.19
N LYS A 161 -8.63 -8.84 -19.50
CA LYS A 161 -9.01 -7.43 -19.30
C LYS A 161 -7.96 -6.64 -18.54
N SER A 162 -7.35 -7.25 -17.51
CA SER A 162 -6.28 -6.62 -16.75
C SER A 162 -5.12 -6.20 -17.65
N PHE A 163 -4.63 -7.09 -18.52
CA PHE A 163 -3.58 -6.75 -19.47
C PHE A 163 -4.02 -5.66 -20.46
N THR A 164 -5.18 -5.84 -21.10
CA THR A 164 -5.63 -4.93 -22.17
C THR A 164 -5.96 -3.52 -21.69
N ARG A 165 -6.50 -3.38 -20.47
CA ARG A 165 -6.84 -2.09 -19.88
C ARG A 165 -5.65 -1.35 -19.28
N ASN A 166 -4.58 -2.09 -18.95
CA ASN A 166 -3.39 -1.54 -18.31
C ASN A 166 -2.19 -1.46 -19.25
N GLY A 167 -2.42 -1.33 -20.54
CA GLY A 167 -1.39 -0.91 -21.48
C GLY A 167 -0.71 -2.01 -22.30
N ALA A 168 -1.11 -3.31 -22.19
CA ALA A 168 -0.47 -4.39 -22.95
C ALA A 168 -0.54 -4.18 -24.47
N ASN A 169 -1.56 -3.51 -24.99
CA ASN A 169 -1.77 -3.20 -26.40
C ASN A 169 -1.07 -1.91 -26.86
N LEU A 170 -0.43 -1.18 -25.98
CA LEU A 170 0.32 0.02 -26.34
C LEU A 170 1.55 -0.33 -27.20
N LYS A 171 2.03 0.62 -28.02
CA LYS A 171 3.31 0.53 -28.69
C LYS A 171 4.45 0.66 -27.69
N ASP A 172 5.64 0.21 -28.05
CA ASP A 172 6.76 0.15 -27.11
C ASP A 172 7.14 1.51 -26.52
N ASP A 173 7.18 2.56 -27.36
CA ASP A 173 7.40 3.95 -26.92
C ASP A 173 6.33 4.46 -25.97
N GLN A 174 5.07 4.04 -26.16
CA GLN A 174 3.96 4.38 -25.28
C GLN A 174 3.98 3.56 -23.98
N LYS A 175 4.50 2.33 -24.00
CA LYS A 175 4.64 1.51 -22.79
C LYS A 175 5.63 2.09 -21.80
N GLU A 176 6.76 2.62 -22.28
CA GLU A 176 7.75 3.29 -21.44
C GLU A 176 7.14 4.52 -20.76
N GLU A 177 6.45 5.37 -21.51
CA GLU A 177 5.78 6.54 -20.95
C GLU A 177 4.66 6.16 -19.99
N TYR A 178 3.89 5.12 -20.29
CA TYR A 178 2.84 4.61 -19.40
C TYR A 178 3.43 4.12 -18.06
N ALA A 179 4.52 3.33 -18.10
CA ALA A 179 5.18 2.86 -16.88
C ALA A 179 5.69 4.03 -16.03
N ARG A 180 6.31 5.04 -16.65
CA ARG A 180 6.77 6.27 -15.98
C ARG A 180 5.62 7.05 -15.34
N LEU A 181 4.47 7.14 -16.01
CA LEU A 181 3.29 7.80 -15.47
C LEU A 181 2.69 7.02 -14.30
N GLN A 182 2.69 5.69 -14.34
CA GLN A 182 2.22 4.85 -13.24
C GLN A 182 3.11 4.97 -12.00
N GLU A 183 4.43 5.01 -12.18
CA GLU A 183 5.36 5.26 -11.08
C GLU A 183 5.11 6.64 -10.45
N LYS A 184 5.01 7.69 -11.27
CA LYS A 184 4.69 9.04 -10.78
C LYS A 184 3.34 9.09 -10.05
N LEU A 185 2.32 8.43 -10.57
CA LEU A 185 0.99 8.34 -9.96
C LEU A 185 1.05 7.65 -8.60
N SER A 186 1.80 6.56 -8.48
CA SER A 186 1.98 5.82 -7.23
C SER A 186 2.58 6.72 -6.13
N VAL A 187 3.69 7.40 -6.42
CA VAL A 187 4.34 8.31 -5.48
C VAL A 187 3.44 9.51 -5.14
N THR A 188 2.77 10.08 -6.14
CA THR A 188 1.86 11.21 -5.95
C THR A 188 0.67 10.84 -5.04
N THR A 189 0.10 9.65 -5.23
CA THR A 189 -1.01 9.15 -4.42
C THR A 189 -0.60 8.96 -2.95
N LEU A 190 0.60 8.41 -2.70
CA LEU A 190 1.13 8.30 -1.34
C LEU A 190 1.34 9.67 -0.69
N THR A 191 1.95 10.60 -1.41
CA THR A 191 2.18 11.98 -0.93
C THR A 191 0.86 12.67 -0.62
N PHE A 192 -0.14 12.51 -1.49
CA PHE A 192 -1.48 13.05 -1.27
C PHE A 192 -2.10 12.52 0.03
N GLY A 193 -2.08 11.19 0.21
CA GLY A 193 -2.64 10.55 1.41
C GLY A 193 -1.93 10.98 2.69
N ARG A 194 -0.59 11.04 2.67
CA ARG A 194 0.23 11.50 3.79
C ARG A 194 -0.08 12.95 4.16
N ASN A 195 -0.21 13.84 3.19
CA ASN A 195 -0.56 15.23 3.45
C ASN A 195 -1.95 15.36 4.10
N VAL A 196 -2.94 14.57 3.65
CA VAL A 196 -4.27 14.54 4.27
C VAL A 196 -4.19 14.07 5.72
N LEU A 197 -3.43 13.01 6.01
CA LEU A 197 -3.23 12.51 7.36
C LEU A 197 -2.56 13.55 8.26
N ASN A 198 -1.46 14.14 7.79
CA ASN A 198 -0.71 15.13 8.55
C ASN A 198 -1.52 16.40 8.81
N ALA A 199 -2.26 16.89 7.81
CA ALA A 199 -3.16 18.02 7.98
C ALA A 199 -4.28 17.75 8.99
N THR A 200 -4.80 16.51 9.01
CA THR A 200 -5.80 16.08 9.98
C THR A 200 -5.23 16.07 11.39
N ASN A 201 -4.04 15.50 11.59
CA ASN A 201 -3.38 15.36 12.88
C ASN A 201 -2.86 16.70 13.45
N ALA A 202 -2.48 17.63 12.57
CA ALA A 202 -1.94 18.94 12.98
C ALA A 202 -3.01 19.89 13.53
N TYR A 203 -4.28 19.69 13.14
CA TYR A 203 -5.34 20.60 13.56
C TYR A 203 -5.91 20.23 14.93
N THR A 204 -6.12 21.25 15.77
CA THR A 204 -6.86 21.12 17.03
C THR A 204 -7.72 22.34 17.28
N LEU A 205 -8.98 22.14 17.64
CA LEU A 205 -9.83 23.15 18.27
C LEU A 205 -9.75 22.95 19.77
N HIS A 206 -9.07 23.86 20.47
CA HIS A 206 -8.88 23.80 21.91
C HIS A 206 -9.91 24.71 22.62
N ILE A 207 -10.69 24.13 23.52
CA ILE A 207 -11.75 24.81 24.28
C ILE A 207 -11.37 24.72 25.76
N THR A 208 -11.46 25.85 26.48
CA THR A 208 -11.19 25.95 27.92
C THR A 208 -12.41 26.40 28.72
N ASP A 209 -13.41 27.00 28.07
CA ASP A 209 -14.66 27.41 28.69
C ASP A 209 -15.72 26.31 28.53
N GLU A 210 -16.22 25.78 29.66
CA GLU A 210 -17.27 24.76 29.66
C GLU A 210 -18.56 25.21 28.98
N ALA A 211 -18.87 26.51 28.98
CA ALA A 211 -20.03 27.07 28.29
C ALA A 211 -19.99 26.81 26.76
N ASP A 212 -18.80 26.65 26.17
CA ASP A 212 -18.62 26.36 24.76
C ASP A 212 -18.89 24.90 24.39
N LEU A 213 -19.07 24.02 25.40
CA LEU A 213 -19.48 22.62 25.19
C LEU A 213 -20.99 22.43 25.13
N ALA A 214 -21.77 23.52 25.17
CA ALA A 214 -23.22 23.45 25.18
C ALA A 214 -23.78 22.62 24.00
N GLY A 215 -24.66 21.66 24.36
CA GLY A 215 -25.28 20.72 23.41
C GLY A 215 -24.50 19.45 23.15
N LEU A 216 -23.22 19.38 23.51
CA LEU A 216 -22.42 18.16 23.32
C LEU A 216 -22.79 17.06 24.32
N PRO A 217 -23.01 15.82 23.87
CA PRO A 217 -23.20 14.66 24.74
C PRO A 217 -21.97 14.38 25.65
N ASP A 218 -22.19 13.74 26.79
CA ASP A 218 -21.11 13.47 27.75
C ASP A 218 -19.96 12.66 27.17
N TYR A 219 -20.25 11.62 26.38
CA TYR A 219 -19.18 10.82 25.73
C TYR A 219 -18.28 11.65 24.81
N VAL A 220 -18.83 12.69 24.16
CA VAL A 220 -18.03 13.59 23.28
C VAL A 220 -17.14 14.48 24.10
N ARG A 221 -17.64 14.99 25.25
CA ARG A 221 -16.86 15.80 26.19
C ARG A 221 -15.74 14.99 26.84
N GLU A 222 -16.04 13.76 27.28
CA GLU A 222 -15.06 12.85 27.88
C GLU A 222 -13.93 12.51 26.90
N MET A 223 -14.26 12.20 25.64
CA MET A 223 -13.27 11.95 24.60
C MET A 223 -12.40 13.19 24.36
N ALA A 224 -13.00 14.37 24.24
CA ALA A 224 -12.26 15.62 24.02
C ALA A 224 -11.37 16.00 25.22
N ALA A 225 -11.79 15.69 26.45
CA ALA A 225 -10.96 15.86 27.66
C ALA A 225 -9.77 14.91 27.66
N ALA A 226 -9.98 13.64 27.27
CA ALA A 226 -8.89 12.66 27.14
C ALA A 226 -7.88 13.09 26.06
N ASP A 227 -8.33 13.61 24.93
CA ASP A 227 -7.48 14.15 23.88
C ASP A 227 -6.69 15.38 24.36
N ALA A 228 -7.29 16.25 25.16
CA ALA A 228 -6.58 17.36 25.77
C ALA A 228 -5.49 16.86 26.73
N GLN A 229 -5.81 15.93 27.60
CA GLN A 229 -4.85 15.33 28.52
C GLN A 229 -3.68 14.66 27.81
N ALA A 230 -3.95 13.90 26.74
CA ALA A 230 -2.91 13.26 25.92
C ALA A 230 -1.96 14.27 25.28
N LYS A 231 -2.44 15.50 25.03
CA LYS A 231 -1.66 16.62 24.48
C LYS A 231 -1.08 17.54 25.56
N GLY A 232 -1.21 17.20 26.84
CA GLY A 232 -0.73 18.01 27.97
C GLY A 232 -1.46 19.35 28.12
N LYS A 233 -2.75 19.42 27.73
CA LYS A 233 -3.59 20.62 27.79
C LYS A 233 -4.70 20.43 28.82
N GLU A 234 -5.13 21.55 29.43
CA GLU A 234 -6.36 21.62 30.23
C GLU A 234 -7.57 21.85 29.31
N GLY A 235 -8.77 21.47 29.77
CA GLY A 235 -10.00 21.65 29.01
C GLY A 235 -10.23 20.52 27.99
N TRP A 236 -10.62 20.88 26.78
CA TRP A 236 -11.10 19.95 25.76
C TRP A 236 -10.44 20.21 24.41
N VAL A 237 -10.02 19.17 23.71
CA VAL A 237 -9.47 19.25 22.36
C VAL A 237 -10.36 18.48 21.39
N PHE A 238 -10.79 19.14 20.34
CA PHE A 238 -11.49 18.54 19.21
C PHE A 238 -10.58 18.51 17.99
N THR A 239 -10.63 17.40 17.26
CA THR A 239 -9.80 17.14 16.09
C THR A 239 -10.63 17.05 14.81
N LEU A 240 -9.97 16.87 13.66
CA LEU A 240 -10.66 16.61 12.40
C LEU A 240 -10.96 15.13 12.15
N ASP A 241 -10.68 14.26 13.11
CA ASP A 241 -11.07 12.86 13.05
C ASP A 241 -12.57 12.69 13.18
N GLN A 242 -13.13 11.76 12.42
CA GLN A 242 -14.59 11.57 12.33
C GLN A 242 -15.29 11.42 13.69
N PRO A 243 -14.75 10.66 14.68
CA PRO A 243 -15.38 10.54 15.99
C PRO A 243 -15.43 11.84 16.80
N SER A 244 -14.53 12.79 16.53
CA SER A 244 -14.50 14.12 17.15
C SER A 244 -15.31 15.14 16.32
N TYR A 245 -15.05 15.20 15.01
CA TYR A 245 -15.63 16.17 14.07
C TYR A 245 -17.14 16.03 13.93
N SER A 246 -17.63 14.84 13.60
CA SER A 246 -19.05 14.65 13.26
C SER A 246 -19.99 14.89 14.44
N PRO A 247 -19.73 14.39 15.66
CA PRO A 247 -20.57 14.69 16.82
C PRO A 247 -20.55 16.18 17.19
N PHE A 248 -19.37 16.85 17.08
CA PHE A 248 -19.29 18.27 17.37
C PHE A 248 -20.21 19.08 16.45
N LEU A 249 -20.15 18.83 15.12
CA LEU A 249 -21.01 19.51 14.16
C LEU A 249 -22.50 19.21 14.38
N LYS A 250 -22.81 17.99 14.80
CA LYS A 250 -24.19 17.53 15.00
C LYS A 250 -24.84 18.12 16.25
N TYR A 251 -24.11 18.19 17.35
CA TYR A 251 -24.70 18.43 18.66
C TYR A 251 -24.34 19.79 19.28
N SER A 252 -23.15 20.35 18.98
CA SER A 252 -22.79 21.65 19.56
C SER A 252 -23.79 22.73 19.19
N THR A 253 -24.22 23.54 20.16
CA THR A 253 -25.05 24.72 19.92
C THR A 253 -24.23 25.95 19.51
N ARG A 254 -22.90 25.90 19.64
CA ARG A 254 -21.97 27.00 19.32
C ARG A 254 -21.70 27.04 17.82
N ARG A 255 -22.47 27.90 17.11
CA ARG A 255 -22.41 28.01 15.64
C ARG A 255 -21.02 28.39 15.14
N GLU A 256 -20.37 29.34 15.81
CA GLU A 256 -19.07 29.88 15.43
C GLU A 256 -17.98 28.78 15.50
N LEU A 257 -18.01 27.94 16.54
CA LEU A 257 -17.07 26.84 16.68
C LEU A 257 -17.33 25.72 15.67
N ARG A 258 -18.61 25.44 15.36
CA ARG A 258 -18.96 24.52 14.26
C ARG A 258 -18.44 25.05 12.91
N GLU A 259 -18.60 26.35 12.63
CA GLU A 259 -18.09 26.96 11.40
C GLU A 259 -16.58 26.89 11.31
N GLN A 260 -15.88 27.16 12.42
CA GLN A 260 -14.41 27.05 12.49
C GLN A 260 -13.94 25.61 12.18
N LEU A 261 -14.56 24.62 12.83
CA LEU A 261 -14.22 23.22 12.63
C LEU A 261 -14.57 22.75 11.20
N TRP A 262 -15.71 23.18 10.68
CA TRP A 262 -16.14 22.87 9.31
C TRP A 262 -15.19 23.46 8.26
N LYS A 263 -14.79 24.72 8.43
CA LYS A 263 -13.81 25.37 7.54
C LYS A 263 -12.49 24.61 7.56
N ALA A 264 -11.96 24.29 8.74
CA ALA A 264 -10.73 23.55 8.88
C ALA A 264 -10.79 22.18 8.18
N TYR A 265 -11.90 21.45 8.34
CA TYR A 265 -12.09 20.16 7.68
C TYR A 265 -12.13 20.26 6.16
N ASN A 266 -12.89 21.23 5.62
CA ASN A 266 -13.12 21.37 4.19
C ASN A 266 -12.00 22.10 3.44
N SER A 267 -11.07 22.75 4.15
CA SER A 267 -9.88 23.38 3.56
C SER A 267 -8.58 22.60 3.81
N LYS A 268 -8.69 21.37 4.31
CA LYS A 268 -7.50 20.52 4.46
C LYS A 268 -6.73 20.40 3.15
N CYS A 269 -5.42 20.54 3.23
CA CYS A 269 -4.50 20.41 2.09
C CYS A 269 -4.73 21.43 0.96
N ILE A 270 -5.32 22.59 1.27
CA ILE A 270 -5.44 23.73 0.36
C ILE A 270 -4.51 24.83 0.87
N GLY A 271 -3.30 24.89 0.31
CA GLY A 271 -2.24 25.77 0.78
C GLY A 271 -1.57 25.30 2.08
N GLY A 272 -0.55 26.03 2.52
CA GLY A 272 0.21 25.74 3.73
C GLY A 272 1.19 24.56 3.59
N GLU A 273 1.59 23.99 4.74
CA GLU A 273 2.63 22.96 4.82
C GLU A 273 2.23 21.64 4.12
N PHE A 274 0.95 21.27 4.16
CA PHE A 274 0.44 20.00 3.63
C PHE A 274 -0.36 20.19 2.33
N ASP A 275 0.03 21.14 1.49
CA ASP A 275 -0.69 21.48 0.27
C ASP A 275 -0.68 20.32 -0.75
N ASN A 276 -1.86 19.95 -1.23
CA ASN A 276 -2.05 18.93 -2.27
C ASN A 276 -2.39 19.52 -3.66
N THR A 277 -2.37 20.84 -3.82
CA THR A 277 -2.76 21.49 -5.08
C THR A 277 -1.89 21.02 -6.26
N ALA A 278 -0.59 20.80 -6.03
CA ALA A 278 0.33 20.29 -7.05
C ALA A 278 0.13 18.79 -7.34
N ASN A 279 -0.41 18.04 -6.38
CA ASN A 279 -0.63 16.59 -6.52
C ASN A 279 -1.92 16.25 -7.30
N ILE A 280 -2.78 17.22 -7.58
CA ILE A 280 -4.04 17.06 -8.32
C ILE A 280 -3.86 17.40 -9.81
N ARG A 281 -2.83 18.17 -10.15
CA ARG A 281 -2.51 18.64 -11.52
C ARG A 281 -1.54 17.70 -12.23
#